data_0074f14c450a82a9b3c88647512ea339
#
_entry.id   0074f14c450a82a9b3c88647512ea339
#
_cell.length_a   1.000
_cell.length_b   1.000
_cell.length_c   1.000
_cell.angle_alpha   90.00
_cell.angle_beta   90.00
_cell.angle_gamma   90.00
#
_symmetry.space_group_name_H-M   'P 1'
#
loop_
_entity.id
_entity.type
_entity.pdbx_description
1 polymer ?
#
loop_
_entity_poly.entity_id
_entity_poly.type
_entity_poly.pdbx_seq_one_letter_code
_entity_poly.pdbx_strand_id
1 'polypeptide(L)'
;MTQTRTIALFNQSGGVAKTTLTQNLGYHLSQNKNRVLLVDIDPQASLTTFMGLEPDELETSIHACIVEGKPLPVMPELIHGMALVPADINLAASEMQLAGAIAREYRLKNALATVADDYDFIIIDCPPSLGLLSIISLTAATHILVPVQCQFKSFKGTELLLSTVAQIHQNTNPTLQFAGFVPTMFDGRTAQESRTVKAVQEQLSSIATVFPPIPKSIAFADASERRLPLALFDKNHAAVAVLKKIASSLEKLEVSK
;
A
#
# COMPACT_ATOMS: atom_id res chain seq x y z
N MET A 1 -17.10 -4.20 -18.07
CA MET A 1 -15.68 -4.16 -17.64
C MET A 1 -15.68 -4.00 -16.12
N THR A 2 -14.92 -4.80 -15.42
CA THR A 2 -14.75 -4.65 -13.96
C THR A 2 -13.96 -3.37 -13.71
N GLN A 3 -14.45 -2.52 -12.82
CA GLN A 3 -13.77 -1.27 -12.48
C GLN A 3 -12.47 -1.59 -11.72
N THR A 4 -11.38 -0.90 -12.05
CA THR A 4 -10.06 -1.04 -11.42
C THR A 4 -10.13 -0.80 -9.91
N ARG A 5 -9.53 -1.68 -9.14
CA ARG A 5 -9.43 -1.55 -7.69
C ARG A 5 -8.11 -0.86 -7.33
N THR A 6 -8.20 0.37 -6.85
CA THR A 6 -7.04 1.11 -6.37
C THR A 6 -6.95 0.99 -4.85
N ILE A 7 -5.94 0.30 -4.33
CA ILE A 7 -5.80 -0.03 -2.91
C ILE A 7 -4.60 0.70 -2.33
N ALA A 8 -4.82 1.58 -1.35
CA ALA A 8 -3.75 2.24 -0.61
C ALA A 8 -3.35 1.40 0.61
N LEU A 9 -2.07 1.02 0.71
CA LEU A 9 -1.47 0.45 1.93
C LEU A 9 -1.12 1.61 2.86
N PHE A 10 -1.98 1.92 3.82
CA PHE A 10 -1.86 3.12 4.62
C PHE A 10 -1.80 2.85 6.12
N ASN A 11 -0.81 3.43 6.76
CA ASN A 11 -0.68 3.63 8.20
C ASN A 11 0.38 4.71 8.44
N GLN A 12 0.09 5.66 9.35
CA GLN A 12 1.01 6.74 9.69
C GLN A 12 2.28 6.27 10.40
N SER A 13 2.28 5.06 10.95
CA SER A 13 3.47 4.49 11.60
C SER A 13 4.45 3.93 10.58
N GLY A 14 5.73 4.21 10.78
CA GLY A 14 6.80 3.54 10.07
C GLY A 14 6.98 2.09 10.52
N GLY A 15 7.55 1.26 9.66
CA GLY A 15 7.93 -0.11 10.00
C GLY A 15 6.78 -1.09 10.24
N VAL A 16 5.55 -0.77 9.83
CA VAL A 16 4.37 -1.66 9.98
C VAL A 16 4.18 -2.62 8.80
N ALA A 17 5.17 -2.75 7.93
CA ALA A 17 5.21 -3.63 6.76
C ALA A 17 4.32 -3.19 5.56
N LYS A 18 4.06 -1.88 5.35
CA LYS A 18 3.33 -1.38 4.17
C LYS A 18 3.98 -1.88 2.87
N THR A 19 5.22 -1.50 2.62
CA THR A 19 5.99 -1.85 1.42
C THR A 19 6.08 -3.36 1.20
N THR A 20 6.38 -4.12 2.26
CA THR A 20 6.44 -5.58 2.21
C THR A 20 5.11 -6.18 1.77
N LEU A 21 3.98 -5.68 2.30
CA LEU A 21 2.65 -6.14 1.90
C LEU A 21 2.31 -5.70 0.48
N THR A 22 2.66 -4.47 0.07
CA THR A 22 2.46 -3.98 -1.31
C THR A 22 3.09 -4.92 -2.32
N GLN A 23 4.38 -5.23 -2.19
CA GLN A 23 5.09 -6.14 -3.09
C GLN A 23 4.47 -7.55 -3.08
N ASN A 24 4.24 -8.12 -1.90
CA ASN A 24 3.80 -9.51 -1.79
C ASN A 24 2.35 -9.71 -2.21
N LEU A 25 1.43 -8.79 -1.89
CA LEU A 25 0.05 -8.85 -2.32
C LEU A 25 -0.07 -8.62 -3.82
N GLY A 26 0.67 -7.65 -4.36
CA GLY A 26 0.77 -7.43 -5.80
C GLY A 26 1.21 -8.69 -6.53
N TYR A 27 2.25 -9.36 -6.03
CA TYR A 27 2.71 -10.63 -6.59
C TYR A 27 1.61 -11.71 -6.57
N HIS A 28 0.92 -11.91 -5.45
CA HIS A 28 -0.14 -12.93 -5.41
C HIS A 28 -1.33 -12.60 -6.30
N LEU A 29 -1.70 -11.33 -6.46
CA LEU A 29 -2.73 -10.90 -7.39
C LEU A 29 -2.31 -11.15 -8.85
N SER A 30 -1.04 -10.86 -9.21
CA SER A 30 -0.53 -11.12 -10.55
C SER A 30 -0.51 -12.62 -10.90
N GLN A 31 -0.19 -13.48 -9.91
CA GLN A 31 -0.25 -14.94 -10.10
C GLN A 31 -1.68 -15.47 -10.34
N ASN A 32 -2.69 -14.73 -9.91
CA ASN A 32 -4.11 -15.00 -10.20
C ASN A 32 -4.56 -14.41 -11.57
N LYS A 33 -3.61 -14.05 -12.44
CA LYS A 33 -3.82 -13.49 -13.78
C LYS A 33 -4.43 -12.08 -13.79
N ASN A 34 -4.38 -11.35 -12.70
CA ASN A 34 -4.73 -9.93 -12.70
C ASN A 34 -3.57 -9.10 -13.25
N ARG A 35 -3.90 -8.04 -13.99
CA ARG A 35 -2.96 -6.99 -14.38
C ARG A 35 -2.77 -6.07 -13.18
N VAL A 36 -1.56 -5.99 -12.64
CA VAL A 36 -1.25 -5.29 -11.39
C VAL A 36 -0.24 -4.18 -11.64
N LEU A 37 -0.59 -2.96 -11.20
CA LEU A 37 0.32 -1.83 -11.11
C LEU A 37 0.64 -1.55 -9.64
N LEU A 38 1.92 -1.52 -9.30
CA LEU A 38 2.42 -1.01 -8.03
C LEU A 38 2.80 0.46 -8.19
N VAL A 39 2.46 1.28 -7.20
CA VAL A 39 2.78 2.71 -7.19
C VAL A 39 3.52 3.01 -5.89
N ASP A 40 4.79 3.36 -6.00
CA ASP A 40 5.58 3.86 -4.88
C ASP A 40 5.37 5.37 -4.76
N ILE A 41 4.93 5.83 -3.59
CA ILE A 41 4.76 7.27 -3.30
C ILE A 41 5.46 7.66 -1.99
N ASP A 42 6.35 6.80 -1.49
CA ASP A 42 7.20 7.10 -0.34
C ASP A 42 8.53 7.72 -0.83
N PRO A 43 8.95 8.90 -0.35
CA PRO A 43 10.26 9.48 -0.66
C PRO A 43 11.46 8.57 -0.33
N GLN A 44 11.27 7.57 0.54
CA GLN A 44 12.30 6.57 0.84
C GLN A 44 12.49 5.55 -0.29
N ALA A 45 11.56 5.49 -1.26
CA ALA A 45 11.60 4.62 -2.44
C ALA A 45 11.86 3.14 -2.11
N SER A 46 11.34 2.68 -0.98
CA SER A 46 11.59 1.31 -0.50
C SER A 46 10.94 0.26 -1.42
N LEU A 47 9.75 0.52 -1.95
CA LEU A 47 9.11 -0.39 -2.89
C LEU A 47 9.90 -0.44 -4.20
N THR A 48 10.36 0.70 -4.70
CA THR A 48 11.21 0.82 -5.88
C THR A 48 12.45 -0.06 -5.77
N THR A 49 13.14 0.04 -4.62
CA THR A 49 14.31 -0.80 -4.31
C THR A 49 13.96 -2.28 -4.19
N PHE A 50 12.85 -2.63 -3.52
CA PHE A 50 12.40 -4.03 -3.39
C PHE A 50 12.00 -4.64 -4.75
N MET A 51 11.59 -3.81 -5.68
CA MET A 51 11.31 -4.23 -7.06
C MET A 51 12.54 -4.29 -7.97
N GLY A 52 13.72 -3.99 -7.44
CA GLY A 52 15.00 -4.19 -8.15
C GLY A 52 15.52 -2.98 -8.91
N LEU A 53 14.93 -1.80 -8.72
CA LEU A 53 15.41 -0.56 -9.31
C LEU A 53 16.26 0.22 -8.30
N GLU A 54 17.19 1.02 -8.83
CA GLU A 54 17.99 1.97 -8.04
C GLU A 54 17.35 3.35 -8.17
N PRO A 55 16.78 3.92 -7.08
CA PRO A 55 16.08 5.21 -7.14
C PRO A 55 16.92 6.37 -7.66
N ASP A 56 18.22 6.35 -7.39
CA ASP A 56 19.17 7.39 -7.81
C ASP A 56 19.56 7.29 -9.30
N GLU A 57 19.25 6.20 -9.97
CA GLU A 57 19.56 5.96 -11.39
C GLU A 57 18.33 6.14 -12.29
N LEU A 58 17.18 6.52 -11.73
CA LEU A 58 15.95 6.68 -12.48
C LEU A 58 15.98 7.94 -13.35
N GLU A 59 15.64 7.82 -14.62
CA GLU A 59 15.42 8.97 -15.51
C GLU A 59 14.18 9.78 -15.11
N THR A 60 13.17 9.12 -14.55
CA THR A 60 11.91 9.73 -14.13
C THR A 60 11.28 8.93 -13.00
N SER A 61 10.52 9.61 -12.16
CA SER A 61 9.76 9.03 -11.06
C SER A 61 8.37 9.65 -10.94
N ILE A 62 7.58 9.15 -10.01
CA ILE A 62 6.24 9.70 -9.72
C ILE A 62 6.28 11.19 -9.34
N HIS A 63 7.41 11.70 -8.84
CA HIS A 63 7.61 13.13 -8.56
C HIS A 63 7.29 13.99 -9.79
N ALA A 64 7.82 13.64 -10.97
CA ALA A 64 7.59 14.39 -12.21
C ALA A 64 6.08 14.43 -12.58
N CYS A 65 5.36 13.34 -12.32
CA CYS A 65 3.93 13.28 -12.54
C CYS A 65 3.15 14.19 -11.55
N ILE A 66 3.43 14.04 -10.26
CA ILE A 66 2.68 14.72 -9.20
C ILE A 66 2.98 16.21 -9.17
N VAL A 67 4.24 16.62 -9.31
CA VAL A 67 4.66 18.01 -9.19
C VAL A 67 4.61 18.75 -10.52
N GLU A 68 5.16 18.15 -11.56
CA GLU A 68 5.34 18.83 -12.87
C GLU A 68 4.17 18.55 -13.83
N GLY A 69 3.25 17.63 -13.50
CA GLY A 69 2.11 17.28 -14.35
C GLY A 69 2.49 16.45 -15.58
N LYS A 70 3.65 15.79 -15.56
CA LYS A 70 4.09 14.88 -16.62
C LYS A 70 3.25 13.59 -16.62
N PRO A 71 3.25 12.82 -17.72
CA PRO A 71 2.61 11.51 -17.78
C PRO A 71 3.10 10.59 -16.64
N LEU A 72 2.25 9.64 -16.22
CA LEU A 72 2.60 8.67 -15.19
C LEU A 72 3.78 7.80 -15.67
N PRO A 73 4.92 7.73 -14.95
CA PRO A 73 6.11 7.03 -15.38
C PRO A 73 6.01 5.53 -15.08
N VAL A 74 5.14 4.82 -15.78
CA VAL A 74 5.05 3.36 -15.66
C VAL A 74 6.28 2.73 -16.31
N MET A 75 7.00 1.90 -15.56
CA MET A 75 8.17 1.19 -16.08
C MET A 75 7.78 0.25 -17.21
N PRO A 76 8.56 0.20 -18.31
CA PRO A 76 8.19 -0.55 -19.51
C PRO A 76 8.20 -2.06 -19.32
N GLU A 77 8.98 -2.57 -18.37
CA GLU A 77 9.13 -4.00 -18.10
C GLU A 77 8.37 -4.42 -16.85
N LEU A 78 7.72 -5.59 -16.93
CA LEU A 78 7.08 -6.20 -15.76
C LEU A 78 8.13 -6.85 -14.85
N ILE A 79 8.09 -6.50 -13.57
CA ILE A 79 8.94 -7.10 -12.54
C ILE A 79 8.11 -8.10 -11.73
N HIS A 80 8.49 -9.36 -11.75
CA HIS A 80 7.72 -10.45 -11.12
C HIS A 80 6.24 -10.53 -11.57
N GLY A 81 5.96 -10.07 -12.80
CA GLY A 81 4.60 -10.03 -13.36
C GLY A 81 3.78 -8.81 -12.96
N MET A 82 4.39 -7.79 -12.39
CA MET A 82 3.75 -6.53 -11.98
C MET A 82 4.40 -5.34 -12.69
N ALA A 83 3.59 -4.35 -13.08
CA ALA A 83 4.08 -3.04 -13.50
C ALA A 83 4.43 -2.19 -12.26
N LEU A 84 5.30 -1.20 -12.43
CA LEU A 84 5.74 -0.31 -11.35
C LEU A 84 5.76 1.14 -11.81
N VAL A 85 5.25 2.03 -10.97
CA VAL A 85 5.54 3.46 -10.97
C VAL A 85 6.53 3.71 -9.83
N PRO A 86 7.79 4.07 -10.13
CA PRO A 86 8.83 4.20 -9.11
C PRO A 86 8.79 5.56 -8.42
N ALA A 87 9.35 5.60 -7.21
CA ALA A 87 9.62 6.80 -6.45
C ALA A 87 11.12 7.13 -6.41
N ASP A 88 11.40 8.37 -6.04
CA ASP A 88 12.75 8.85 -5.72
C ASP A 88 12.74 9.85 -4.57
N ILE A 89 13.92 10.28 -4.12
CA ILE A 89 14.06 11.21 -2.99
C ILE A 89 13.47 12.60 -3.27
N ASN A 90 13.29 13.00 -4.55
CA ASN A 90 12.71 14.29 -4.91
C ASN A 90 11.29 14.46 -4.38
N LEU A 91 10.56 13.35 -4.16
CA LEU A 91 9.26 13.37 -3.50
C LEU A 91 9.28 14.05 -2.12
N ALA A 92 10.41 14.05 -1.40
CA ALA A 92 10.52 14.74 -0.11
C ALA A 92 10.24 16.24 -0.21
N ALA A 93 10.53 16.87 -1.35
CA ALA A 93 10.26 18.28 -1.59
C ALA A 93 8.84 18.55 -2.11
N SER A 94 8.10 17.52 -2.52
CA SER A 94 6.80 17.66 -3.20
C SER A 94 5.76 18.37 -2.34
N GLU A 95 5.75 18.14 -1.04
CA GLU A 95 4.79 18.79 -0.13
C GLU A 95 4.95 20.32 -0.13
N MET A 96 6.19 20.81 -0.14
CA MET A 96 6.51 22.24 -0.20
C MET A 96 6.19 22.80 -1.59
N GLN A 97 6.57 22.09 -2.66
CA GLN A 97 6.34 22.53 -4.04
C GLN A 97 4.85 22.61 -4.38
N LEU A 98 4.05 21.74 -3.80
CA LEU A 98 2.60 21.70 -4.01
C LEU A 98 1.80 22.55 -3.00
N ALA A 99 2.45 23.24 -2.07
CA ALA A 99 1.74 23.97 -1.00
C ALA A 99 0.70 24.97 -1.53
N GLY A 100 1.00 25.66 -2.63
CA GLY A 100 0.11 26.63 -3.30
C GLY A 100 -0.65 26.07 -4.51
N ALA A 101 -0.49 24.79 -4.84
CA ALA A 101 -1.11 24.23 -6.04
C ALA A 101 -2.61 23.97 -5.84
N ILE A 102 -3.42 24.40 -6.82
CA ILE A 102 -4.87 24.12 -6.82
C ILE A 102 -5.12 22.64 -7.08
N ALA A 103 -6.08 22.06 -6.36
CA ALA A 103 -6.52 20.67 -6.50
C ALA A 103 -5.35 19.63 -6.39
N ARG A 104 -4.33 19.96 -5.61
CA ARG A 104 -3.14 19.12 -5.41
C ARG A 104 -3.47 17.72 -4.92
N GLU A 105 -4.54 17.57 -4.16
CA GLU A 105 -5.02 16.30 -3.61
C GLU A 105 -5.44 15.32 -4.71
N TYR A 106 -5.82 15.81 -5.88
CA TYR A 106 -6.31 15.01 -7.00
C TYR A 106 -5.22 14.64 -8.03
N ARG A 107 -3.97 15.08 -7.84
CA ARG A 107 -2.88 14.85 -8.81
C ARG A 107 -2.70 13.37 -9.16
N LEU A 108 -2.57 12.51 -8.16
CA LEU A 108 -2.42 11.08 -8.39
C LEU A 108 -3.70 10.46 -8.97
N LYS A 109 -4.88 10.84 -8.46
CA LYS A 109 -6.16 10.34 -8.98
C LYS A 109 -6.30 10.59 -10.48
N ASN A 110 -6.00 11.80 -10.91
CA ASN A 110 -6.07 12.20 -12.32
C ASN A 110 -5.03 11.44 -13.18
N ALA A 111 -3.82 11.26 -12.65
CA ALA A 111 -2.79 10.51 -13.35
C ALA A 111 -3.14 9.02 -13.48
N LEU A 112 -3.61 8.38 -12.40
CA LEU A 112 -4.02 6.97 -12.43
C LEU A 112 -5.23 6.74 -13.35
N ALA A 113 -6.13 7.71 -13.51
CA ALA A 113 -7.26 7.60 -14.42
C ALA A 113 -6.85 7.40 -15.88
N THR A 114 -5.64 7.85 -16.28
CA THR A 114 -5.13 7.68 -17.65
C THR A 114 -4.71 6.25 -18.00
N VAL A 115 -4.48 5.43 -16.99
CA VAL A 115 -4.00 4.03 -17.14
C VAL A 115 -4.93 3.02 -16.46
N ALA A 116 -6.02 3.46 -15.85
CA ALA A 116 -6.88 2.60 -15.05
C ALA A 116 -7.44 1.40 -15.84
N ASP A 117 -7.81 1.58 -17.09
CA ASP A 117 -8.37 0.51 -17.94
C ASP A 117 -7.34 -0.59 -18.28
N ASP A 118 -6.05 -0.33 -18.09
CA ASP A 118 -4.97 -1.27 -18.36
C ASP A 118 -4.73 -2.23 -17.18
N TYR A 119 -5.29 -1.94 -15.99
CA TYR A 119 -5.02 -2.70 -14.77
C TYR A 119 -6.31 -3.13 -14.05
N ASP A 120 -6.28 -4.33 -13.49
CA ASP A 120 -7.35 -4.84 -12.64
C ASP A 120 -7.16 -4.38 -11.18
N PHE A 121 -5.87 -4.20 -10.80
CA PHE A 121 -5.44 -3.68 -9.50
C PHE A 121 -4.35 -2.63 -9.62
N ILE A 122 -4.50 -1.54 -8.87
CA ILE A 122 -3.45 -0.56 -8.60
C ILE A 122 -3.21 -0.59 -7.08
N ILE A 123 -1.96 -0.84 -6.65
CA ILE A 123 -1.62 -0.89 -5.23
C ILE A 123 -0.63 0.24 -4.92
N ILE A 124 -1.02 1.13 -4.02
CA ILE A 124 -0.24 2.31 -3.66
C ILE A 124 0.48 2.05 -2.32
N ASP A 125 1.81 2.12 -2.33
CA ASP A 125 2.64 2.10 -1.11
C ASP A 125 2.77 3.51 -0.55
N CYS A 126 2.07 3.79 0.54
CA CYS A 126 2.00 5.12 1.14
C CYS A 126 3.16 5.38 2.10
N PRO A 127 3.64 6.65 2.22
CA PRO A 127 4.64 7.01 3.21
C PRO A 127 4.12 6.87 4.65
N PRO A 128 5.04 6.78 5.65
CA PRO A 128 4.68 6.68 7.06
C PRO A 128 4.38 8.06 7.67
N SER A 129 3.42 8.78 7.10
CA SER A 129 3.06 10.13 7.56
C SER A 129 1.58 10.42 7.31
N LEU A 130 1.07 11.49 7.89
CA LEU A 130 -0.24 12.07 7.58
C LEU A 130 -0.12 13.31 6.68
N GLY A 131 1.00 13.43 5.95
CA GLY A 131 1.29 14.54 5.06
C GLY A 131 0.51 14.49 3.73
N LEU A 132 0.81 15.43 2.85
CA LEU A 132 0.14 15.61 1.57
C LEU A 132 0.20 14.36 0.68
N LEU A 133 1.32 13.65 0.64
CA LEU A 133 1.47 12.43 -0.16
C LEU A 133 0.49 11.33 0.26
N SER A 134 0.25 11.18 1.58
CA SER A 134 -0.78 10.28 2.08
C SER A 134 -2.19 10.72 1.70
N ILE A 135 -2.49 12.03 1.77
CA ILE A 135 -3.78 12.58 1.35
C ILE A 135 -4.01 12.32 -0.15
N ILE A 136 -3.00 12.57 -0.99
CA ILE A 136 -3.02 12.31 -2.44
C ILE A 136 -3.32 10.83 -2.70
N SER A 137 -2.66 9.91 -1.98
CA SER A 137 -2.86 8.47 -2.11
C SER A 137 -4.28 8.03 -1.73
N LEU A 138 -4.79 8.50 -0.60
CA LEU A 138 -6.14 8.17 -0.13
C LEU A 138 -7.24 8.80 -1.01
N THR A 139 -6.98 9.98 -1.59
CA THR A 139 -7.88 10.62 -2.54
C THR A 139 -7.99 9.83 -3.84
N ALA A 140 -6.91 9.17 -4.26
CA ALA A 140 -6.86 8.34 -5.47
C ALA A 140 -7.39 6.91 -5.27
N ALA A 141 -7.41 6.41 -4.03
CA ALA A 141 -7.75 5.03 -3.72
C ALA A 141 -9.26 4.77 -3.76
N THR A 142 -9.66 3.56 -4.14
CA THR A 142 -11.01 3.03 -3.93
C THR A 142 -11.11 2.39 -2.54
N HIS A 143 -10.02 1.78 -2.08
CA HIS A 143 -9.97 1.06 -0.80
C HIS A 143 -8.67 1.34 -0.05
N ILE A 144 -8.75 1.18 1.27
CA ILE A 144 -7.59 1.23 2.17
C ILE A 144 -7.38 -0.15 2.79
N LEU A 145 -6.17 -0.68 2.68
CA LEU A 145 -5.71 -1.83 3.47
C LEU A 145 -4.75 -1.32 4.54
N VAL A 146 -5.06 -1.61 5.81
CA VAL A 146 -4.35 -1.04 6.96
C VAL A 146 -3.49 -2.10 7.63
N PRO A 147 -2.15 -2.09 7.46
CA PRO A 147 -1.26 -2.88 8.28
C PRO A 147 -1.23 -2.34 9.72
N VAL A 148 -1.39 -3.22 10.71
CA VAL A 148 -1.38 -2.86 12.15
C VAL A 148 -0.36 -3.73 12.85
N GLN A 149 0.73 -3.14 13.33
CA GLN A 149 1.73 -3.90 14.08
C GLN A 149 1.16 -4.43 15.40
N CYS A 150 1.44 -5.71 15.73
CA CYS A 150 0.93 -6.38 16.94
C CYS A 150 1.62 -5.91 18.24
N GLN A 151 1.79 -4.59 18.43
CA GLN A 151 2.36 -3.97 19.61
C GLN A 151 1.37 -3.00 20.26
N PHE A 152 1.40 -2.92 21.60
CA PHE A 152 0.46 -2.09 22.38
C PHE A 152 0.43 -0.61 21.97
N LYS A 153 1.59 -0.04 21.60
CA LYS A 153 1.67 1.38 21.15
C LYS A 153 0.97 1.63 19.82
N SER A 154 0.92 0.65 18.94
CA SER A 154 0.33 0.78 17.60
C SER A 154 -1.17 0.97 17.63
N PHE A 155 -1.81 0.55 18.70
CA PHE A 155 -3.24 0.62 18.91
C PHE A 155 -3.74 2.07 19.10
N LYS A 156 -3.00 2.92 19.83
CA LYS A 156 -3.34 4.34 20.00
C LYS A 156 -3.30 5.14 18.68
N GLY A 157 -2.53 4.69 17.70
CA GLY A 157 -2.47 5.30 16.37
C GLY A 157 -3.72 5.05 15.51
N THR A 158 -4.53 4.05 15.85
CA THR A 158 -5.70 3.67 15.03
C THR A 158 -6.80 4.73 15.04
N GLU A 159 -7.03 5.41 16.17
CA GLU A 159 -8.02 6.50 16.27
C GLU A 159 -7.66 7.66 15.33
N LEU A 160 -6.40 8.05 15.31
CA LEU A 160 -5.92 9.13 14.43
C LEU A 160 -6.02 8.72 12.95
N LEU A 161 -5.71 7.46 12.63
CA LEU A 161 -5.89 6.93 11.28
C LEU A 161 -7.37 6.99 10.85
N LEU A 162 -8.28 6.52 11.69
CA LEU A 162 -9.73 6.55 11.41
C LEU A 162 -10.24 7.98 11.24
N SER A 163 -9.77 8.92 12.06
CA SER A 163 -10.11 10.34 11.94
C SER A 163 -9.61 10.92 10.61
N THR A 164 -8.39 10.58 10.18
CA THR A 164 -7.84 11.02 8.89
C THR A 164 -8.67 10.47 7.73
N VAL A 165 -8.99 9.18 7.76
CA VAL A 165 -9.85 8.57 6.73
C VAL A 165 -11.22 9.22 6.66
N ALA A 166 -11.82 9.54 7.81
CA ALA A 166 -13.09 10.26 7.87
C ALA A 166 -13.01 11.65 7.22
N GLN A 167 -11.91 12.39 7.44
CA GLN A 167 -11.67 13.68 6.78
C GLN A 167 -11.52 13.53 5.25
N ILE A 168 -10.80 12.52 4.79
CA ILE A 168 -10.68 12.21 3.35
C ILE A 168 -12.05 11.89 2.76
N HIS A 169 -12.82 11.04 3.43
CA HIS A 169 -14.16 10.68 3.00
C HIS A 169 -15.10 11.90 2.88
N GLN A 170 -15.01 12.84 3.81
CA GLN A 170 -15.84 14.05 3.79
C GLN A 170 -15.43 15.08 2.74
N ASN A 171 -14.12 15.20 2.44
CA ASN A 171 -13.61 16.34 1.68
C ASN A 171 -13.14 16.02 0.26
N THR A 172 -12.53 14.84 0.03
CA THR A 172 -11.86 14.56 -1.26
C THR A 172 -12.27 13.23 -1.89
N ASN A 173 -12.70 12.23 -1.10
CA ASN A 173 -13.02 10.91 -1.63
C ASN A 173 -14.17 10.23 -0.85
N PRO A 174 -15.43 10.60 -1.12
CA PRO A 174 -16.59 10.06 -0.40
C PRO A 174 -16.89 8.59 -0.67
N THR A 175 -16.25 7.97 -1.66
CA THR A 175 -16.42 6.55 -1.99
C THR A 175 -15.33 5.64 -1.41
N LEU A 176 -14.37 6.22 -0.65
CA LEU A 176 -13.26 5.48 -0.05
C LEU A 176 -13.77 4.46 0.97
N GLN A 177 -13.36 3.20 0.84
CA GLN A 177 -13.77 2.11 1.73
C GLN A 177 -12.56 1.43 2.40
N PHE A 178 -12.81 0.71 3.49
CA PHE A 178 -11.79 -0.16 4.08
C PHE A 178 -11.83 -1.54 3.42
N ALA A 179 -10.71 -1.98 2.83
CA ALA A 179 -10.50 -3.35 2.40
C ALA A 179 -10.28 -4.29 3.59
N GLY A 180 -9.71 -3.77 4.67
CA GLY A 180 -9.49 -4.50 5.91
C GLY A 180 -8.26 -4.08 6.69
N PHE A 181 -8.04 -4.78 7.80
CA PHE A 181 -6.90 -4.59 8.70
C PHE A 181 -6.03 -5.84 8.72
N VAL A 182 -4.73 -5.67 8.56
CA VAL A 182 -3.75 -6.77 8.55
C VAL A 182 -2.85 -6.66 9.78
N PRO A 183 -3.07 -7.47 10.82
CA PRO A 183 -2.11 -7.55 11.93
C PRO A 183 -0.76 -8.04 11.40
N THR A 184 0.32 -7.33 11.70
CA THR A 184 1.68 -7.61 11.19
C THR A 184 2.67 -7.84 12.32
N MET A 185 3.81 -8.46 11.99
CA MET A 185 4.92 -8.73 12.92
C MET A 185 4.48 -9.51 14.17
N PHE A 186 3.56 -10.44 13.98
CA PHE A 186 3.03 -11.24 15.07
C PHE A 186 4.04 -12.33 15.53
N ASP A 187 4.38 -12.30 16.81
CA ASP A 187 5.11 -13.39 17.49
C ASP A 187 4.15 -14.12 18.43
N GLY A 188 3.62 -15.27 17.99
CA GLY A 188 2.65 -16.05 18.74
C GLY A 188 3.15 -16.62 20.07
N ARG A 189 4.45 -16.50 20.37
CA ARG A 189 5.04 -16.93 21.64
C ARG A 189 4.75 -15.98 22.80
N THR A 190 4.30 -14.76 22.53
CA THR A 190 4.04 -13.75 23.55
C THR A 190 2.54 -13.60 23.82
N ALA A 191 2.15 -13.70 25.10
CA ALA A 191 0.76 -13.47 25.52
C ALA A 191 0.31 -12.02 25.25
N GLN A 192 1.24 -11.06 25.21
CA GLN A 192 0.95 -9.65 24.93
C GLN A 192 0.47 -9.48 23.49
N GLU A 193 1.16 -10.06 22.51
CA GLU A 193 0.78 -9.91 21.08
C GLU A 193 -0.52 -10.64 20.78
N SER A 194 -0.76 -11.80 21.38
CA SER A 194 -2.05 -12.49 21.26
C SER A 194 -3.21 -11.64 21.80
N ARG A 195 -3.00 -10.94 22.92
CA ARG A 195 -4.00 -9.99 23.46
C ARG A 195 -4.19 -8.78 22.53
N THR A 196 -3.10 -8.29 21.93
CA THR A 196 -3.18 -7.16 20.97
C THR A 196 -3.96 -7.55 19.72
N VAL A 197 -3.69 -8.73 19.13
CA VAL A 197 -4.46 -9.23 17.97
C VAL A 197 -5.95 -9.33 18.31
N LYS A 198 -6.28 -9.88 19.50
CA LYS A 198 -7.66 -10.00 19.95
C LYS A 198 -8.32 -8.61 20.10
N ALA A 199 -7.64 -7.65 20.71
CA ALA A 199 -8.14 -6.27 20.84
C ALA A 199 -8.34 -5.60 19.47
N VAL A 200 -7.42 -5.77 18.53
CA VAL A 200 -7.56 -5.30 17.14
C VAL A 200 -8.81 -5.91 16.50
N GLN A 201 -9.02 -7.22 16.70
CA GLN A 201 -10.17 -7.91 16.15
C GLN A 201 -11.48 -7.43 16.76
N GLU A 202 -11.56 -7.28 18.08
CA GLU A 202 -12.76 -6.81 18.79
C GLU A 202 -13.15 -5.39 18.40
N GLN A 203 -12.19 -4.50 18.18
CA GLN A 203 -12.49 -3.09 17.90
C GLN A 203 -12.67 -2.75 16.43
N LEU A 204 -11.93 -3.43 15.53
CA LEU A 204 -11.93 -3.08 14.11
C LEU A 204 -12.83 -3.97 13.25
N SER A 205 -13.28 -5.12 13.75
CA SER A 205 -14.16 -6.03 12.97
C SER A 205 -15.53 -5.43 12.65
N SER A 206 -15.97 -4.43 13.40
CA SER A 206 -17.20 -3.67 13.10
C SER A 206 -17.02 -2.69 11.93
N ILE A 207 -15.78 -2.34 11.58
CA ILE A 207 -15.45 -1.40 10.51
C ILE A 207 -15.18 -2.16 9.20
N ALA A 208 -14.30 -3.18 9.26
CA ALA A 208 -13.96 -4.00 8.11
C ALA A 208 -13.32 -5.34 8.54
N THR A 209 -13.05 -6.20 7.57
CA THR A 209 -12.39 -7.50 7.81
C THR A 209 -11.06 -7.33 8.52
N VAL A 210 -10.85 -8.05 9.62
CA VAL A 210 -9.53 -8.21 10.23
C VAL A 210 -8.96 -9.54 9.76
N PHE A 211 -7.86 -9.47 9.02
CA PHE A 211 -7.20 -10.63 8.44
C PHE A 211 -6.40 -11.42 9.48
N PRO A 212 -6.06 -12.71 9.21
CA PRO A 212 -5.11 -13.44 10.04
C PRO A 212 -3.76 -12.71 10.13
N PRO A 213 -3.07 -12.79 11.27
CA PRO A 213 -1.82 -12.06 11.46
C PRO A 213 -0.69 -12.59 10.57
N ILE A 214 0.12 -11.66 10.05
CA ILE A 214 1.39 -11.97 9.37
C ILE A 214 2.47 -12.19 10.43
N PRO A 215 3.13 -13.36 10.44
CA PRO A 215 4.14 -13.65 11.42
C PRO A 215 5.38 -12.75 11.27
N LYS A 216 6.04 -12.44 12.37
CA LYS A 216 7.37 -11.84 12.37
C LYS A 216 8.37 -12.87 11.87
N SER A 217 9.10 -12.55 10.81
CA SER A 217 10.13 -13.42 10.24
C SER A 217 11.24 -12.62 9.57
N ILE A 218 12.48 -13.08 9.74
CA ILE A 218 13.65 -12.55 9.02
C ILE A 218 13.57 -12.84 7.52
N ALA A 219 12.84 -13.88 7.11
CA ALA A 219 12.68 -14.24 5.70
C ALA A 219 12.10 -13.10 4.84
N PHE A 220 11.34 -12.18 5.42
CA PHE A 220 10.89 -10.98 4.70
C PHE A 220 12.04 -10.03 4.38
N ALA A 221 12.97 -9.82 5.34
CA ALA A 221 14.15 -8.98 5.12
C ALA A 221 15.07 -9.61 4.09
N ASP A 222 15.35 -10.92 4.23
CA ASP A 222 16.20 -11.68 3.30
C ASP A 222 15.62 -11.69 1.87
N ALA A 223 14.29 -11.82 1.75
CA ALA A 223 13.60 -11.76 0.46
C ALA A 223 13.72 -10.35 -0.16
N SER A 224 13.51 -9.30 0.63
CA SER A 224 13.62 -7.91 0.16
C SER A 224 15.05 -7.56 -0.26
N GLU A 225 16.07 -8.02 0.46
CA GLU A 225 17.48 -7.87 0.09
C GLU A 225 17.79 -8.51 -1.27
N ARG A 226 17.15 -9.65 -1.55
CA ARG A 226 17.23 -10.34 -2.84
C ARG A 226 16.26 -9.80 -3.90
N ARG A 227 15.52 -8.75 -3.58
CA ARG A 227 14.54 -8.12 -4.49
C ARG A 227 13.44 -9.08 -4.96
N LEU A 228 13.05 -10.01 -4.10
CA LEU A 228 12.07 -11.05 -4.40
C LEU A 228 10.83 -10.93 -3.49
N PRO A 229 9.62 -11.15 -4.01
CA PRO A 229 8.48 -11.50 -3.18
C PRO A 229 8.77 -12.75 -2.34
N LEU A 230 8.25 -12.81 -1.11
CA LEU A 230 8.50 -13.93 -0.19
C LEU A 230 8.20 -15.30 -0.81
N ALA A 231 7.14 -15.40 -1.62
CA ALA A 231 6.75 -16.68 -2.23
C ALA A 231 7.73 -17.17 -3.31
N LEU A 232 8.55 -16.29 -3.89
CA LEU A 232 9.66 -16.65 -4.78
C LEU A 232 10.92 -17.00 -3.99
N PHE A 233 11.11 -16.39 -2.83
CA PHE A 233 12.23 -16.67 -1.93
C PHE A 233 12.03 -17.97 -1.15
N ASP A 234 10.87 -18.14 -0.51
CA ASP A 234 10.47 -19.33 0.25
C ASP A 234 8.97 -19.61 0.07
N LYS A 235 8.65 -20.45 -0.92
CA LYS A 235 7.26 -20.81 -1.26
C LYS A 235 6.49 -21.51 -0.15
N ASN A 236 7.21 -22.14 0.79
CA ASN A 236 6.62 -22.92 1.88
C ASN A 236 6.50 -22.10 3.18
N HIS A 237 6.95 -20.86 3.22
CA HIS A 237 6.86 -20.02 4.41
C HIS A 237 5.40 -19.82 4.83
N ALA A 238 5.13 -19.91 6.14
CA ALA A 238 3.76 -19.85 6.68
C ALA A 238 2.98 -18.58 6.28
N ALA A 239 3.66 -17.44 6.15
CA ALA A 239 3.05 -16.19 5.72
C ALA A 239 2.50 -16.23 4.28
N VAL A 240 3.03 -17.09 3.40
CA VAL A 240 2.58 -17.19 1.99
C VAL A 240 1.10 -17.57 1.91
N ALA A 241 0.66 -18.50 2.76
CA ALA A 241 -0.75 -18.91 2.80
C ALA A 241 -1.66 -17.74 3.26
N VAL A 242 -1.20 -16.94 4.23
CA VAL A 242 -1.94 -15.77 4.73
C VAL A 242 -2.00 -14.69 3.64
N LEU A 243 -0.89 -14.39 2.98
CA LEU A 243 -0.82 -13.41 1.89
C LEU A 243 -1.74 -13.80 0.71
N LYS A 244 -1.76 -15.08 0.32
CA LYS A 244 -2.71 -15.61 -0.68
C LYS A 244 -4.17 -15.41 -0.26
N LYS A 245 -4.50 -15.67 1.01
CA LYS A 245 -5.85 -15.46 1.52
C LYS A 245 -6.26 -13.99 1.49
N ILE A 246 -5.35 -13.07 1.82
CA ILE A 246 -5.59 -11.63 1.72
C ILE A 246 -5.83 -11.25 0.25
N ALA A 247 -4.92 -11.63 -0.66
CA ALA A 247 -5.06 -11.34 -2.09
C ALA A 247 -6.40 -11.84 -2.66
N SER A 248 -6.80 -13.09 -2.34
CA SER A 248 -8.09 -13.63 -2.77
C SER A 248 -9.31 -12.90 -2.16
N SER A 249 -9.15 -12.25 -1.01
CA SER A 249 -10.20 -11.38 -0.44
C SER A 249 -10.27 -10.05 -1.17
N LEU A 250 -9.11 -9.47 -1.55
CA LEU A 250 -9.06 -8.23 -2.32
C LEU A 250 -9.72 -8.38 -3.70
N GLU A 251 -9.67 -9.56 -4.32
CA GLU A 251 -10.33 -9.84 -5.60
C GLU A 251 -11.87 -9.75 -5.52
N LYS A 252 -12.44 -9.84 -4.32
CA LYS A 252 -13.89 -9.77 -4.09
C LYS A 252 -14.39 -8.38 -3.74
N LEU A 253 -13.50 -7.39 -3.65
CA LEU A 253 -13.90 -6.02 -3.35
C LEU A 253 -14.73 -5.44 -4.50
N GLU A 254 -15.80 -4.76 -4.15
CA GLU A 254 -16.65 -4.02 -5.08
C GLU A 254 -16.27 -2.54 -5.03
N VAL A 255 -16.18 -1.91 -6.19
CA VAL A 255 -15.90 -0.47 -6.29
C VAL A 255 -17.24 0.27 -6.36
N SER A 256 -17.47 1.14 -5.38
CA SER A 256 -18.65 2.02 -5.38
C SER A 256 -18.59 3.00 -6.53
N LYS A 257 -19.76 3.21 -7.19
CA LYS A 257 -19.91 4.16 -8.31
C LYS A 257 -20.01 5.59 -7.80
#